data_2c398bbf848c7e3afaea1adc258b4f5f
#
_entry.id   2c398bbf848c7e3afaea1adc258b4f5f
#
_cell.length_a   1.000
_cell.length_b   1.000
_cell.length_c   1.000
_cell.angle_alpha   90.00
_cell.angle_beta   90.00
_cell.angle_gamma   90.00
#
_symmetry.space_group_name_H-M   'P 1'
#
loop_
_entity.id
_entity.type
_entity.pdbx_description
1 polymer ?
#
loop_
_entity_poly.entity_id
_entity_poly.type
_entity_poly.pdbx_seq_one_letter_code
_entity_poly.pdbx_strand_id
1 'polypeptide(L)'
;SLTGIRLFKQGAAPVIVSAGGSGELLQEKQKESHRMTDFLVEFGVPEDRIISESKSKNTRENALYTKTMMDSLNIHSIALVTSSLHMRRSVGTFSKLGYDVIPVGARLFRIPKKRERFDPFTLVPNVGNLSLSTQVIYEYFALILYKVRNWV
;
A
#
# COMPACT_ATOMS: atom_id res chain seq x y z
N SER A 1 -9.26 0.67 0.11
CA SER A 1 -9.26 -0.77 0.47
C SER A 1 -10.29 -1.04 1.55
N LEU A 2 -11.10 -2.09 1.40
CA LEU A 2 -12.11 -2.48 2.40
C LEU A 2 -11.52 -2.72 3.79
N THR A 3 -10.28 -3.18 3.86
CA THR A 3 -9.57 -3.36 5.14
C THR A 3 -9.39 -2.04 5.89
N GLY A 4 -8.98 -0.97 5.21
CA GLY A 4 -8.86 0.36 5.82
C GLY A 4 -10.20 0.89 6.33
N ILE A 5 -11.27 0.73 5.55
CA ILE A 5 -12.63 1.12 5.95
C ILE A 5 -13.08 0.37 7.23
N ARG A 6 -12.80 -0.94 7.29
CA ARG A 6 -13.11 -1.74 8.47
C ARG A 6 -12.40 -1.23 9.72
N LEU A 7 -11.09 -0.97 9.63
CA LEU A 7 -10.31 -0.42 10.73
C LEU A 7 -10.84 0.93 11.20
N PHE A 8 -11.17 1.82 10.26
CA PHE A 8 -11.78 3.11 10.58
C PHE A 8 -13.12 2.95 11.32
N LYS A 9 -14.03 2.13 10.79
CA LYS A 9 -15.34 1.87 11.42
C LYS A 9 -15.25 1.20 12.79
N GLN A 10 -14.16 0.47 13.07
CA GLN A 10 -13.87 -0.10 14.38
C GLN A 10 -13.23 0.90 15.35
N GLY A 11 -13.03 2.15 14.94
CA GLY A 11 -12.41 3.19 15.76
C GLY A 11 -10.88 3.01 15.93
N ALA A 12 -10.24 2.13 15.13
CA ALA A 12 -8.80 1.89 15.23
C ALA A 12 -7.94 3.06 14.71
N ALA A 13 -8.53 3.96 13.92
CA ALA A 13 -7.84 5.15 13.41
C ALA A 13 -8.83 6.32 13.27
N PRO A 14 -8.44 7.55 13.63
CA PRO A 14 -9.30 8.73 13.54
C PRO A 14 -9.44 9.27 12.12
N VAL A 15 -8.50 8.96 11.24
CA VAL A 15 -8.45 9.41 9.84
C VAL A 15 -7.96 8.30 8.93
N ILE A 16 -8.30 8.38 7.65
CA ILE A 16 -7.74 7.54 6.59
C ILE A 16 -6.88 8.40 5.68
N VAL A 17 -5.63 8.01 5.49
CA VAL A 17 -4.80 8.58 4.42
C VAL A 17 -4.90 7.68 3.20
N SER A 18 -5.45 8.23 2.13
CA SER A 18 -5.43 7.62 0.82
C SER A 18 -4.16 8.08 0.11
N ALA A 19 -3.14 7.24 0.18
CA ALA A 19 -1.86 7.50 -0.44
C ALA A 19 -1.70 6.59 -1.64
N GLY A 20 -1.67 7.15 -2.82
CA GLY A 20 -1.55 6.40 -4.06
C GLY A 20 -1.13 7.25 -5.22
N GLY A 21 -0.01 6.90 -5.80
CA GLY A 21 0.47 7.39 -7.07
C GLY A 21 1.33 6.31 -7.68
N SER A 22 0.78 5.41 -8.48
CA SER A 22 1.57 4.58 -9.37
C SER A 22 2.09 5.45 -10.51
N GLY A 23 3.38 5.35 -10.81
CA GLY A 23 4.23 6.06 -11.77
C GLY A 23 3.71 6.62 -13.10
N GLU A 24 2.42 6.70 -13.35
CA GLU A 24 1.80 7.18 -14.57
C GLU A 24 1.36 8.65 -14.50
N LEU A 25 1.14 9.27 -15.65
CA LEU A 25 0.94 10.71 -15.89
C LEU A 25 0.08 11.42 -14.83
N LEU A 26 0.50 12.61 -14.40
CA LEU A 26 -0.07 13.43 -13.33
C LEU A 26 -1.61 13.61 -13.37
N GLN A 27 -2.21 13.61 -14.55
CA GLN A 27 -3.67 13.76 -14.70
C GLN A 27 -4.46 12.50 -14.32
N GLU A 28 -3.90 11.31 -14.54
CA GLU A 28 -4.54 10.05 -14.12
C GLU A 28 -4.48 9.84 -12.61
N LYS A 29 -3.41 10.32 -11.95
CA LYS A 29 -3.24 10.26 -10.51
C LYS A 29 -4.27 11.08 -9.75
N GLN A 30 -4.59 12.27 -10.22
CA GLN A 30 -5.65 13.09 -9.63
C GLN A 30 -7.01 12.38 -9.75
N LYS A 31 -7.28 11.76 -10.89
CA LYS A 31 -8.51 10.97 -11.08
C LYS A 31 -8.56 9.75 -10.17
N GLU A 32 -7.42 9.08 -9.92
CA GLU A 32 -7.36 7.90 -9.07
C GLU A 32 -7.55 8.25 -7.59
N SER A 33 -6.94 9.34 -7.11
CA SER A 33 -7.13 9.81 -5.74
C SER A 33 -8.57 10.27 -5.48
N HIS A 34 -9.20 10.96 -6.44
CA HIS A 34 -10.61 11.32 -6.34
C HIS A 34 -11.52 10.08 -6.29
N ARG A 35 -11.31 9.12 -7.18
CA ARG A 35 -12.07 7.85 -7.17
C ARG A 35 -11.92 7.10 -5.85
N MET A 36 -10.73 7.14 -5.25
CA MET A 36 -10.52 6.51 -3.95
C MET A 36 -11.25 7.26 -2.84
N THR A 37 -11.25 8.58 -2.87
CA THR A 37 -12.03 9.41 -1.92
C THR A 37 -13.52 9.12 -2.08
N ASP A 38 -14.05 9.17 -3.30
CA ASP A 38 -15.44 8.86 -3.59
C ASP A 38 -15.85 7.48 -3.07
N PHE A 39 -14.99 6.48 -3.32
CA PHE A 39 -15.18 5.13 -2.81
C PHE A 39 -15.23 5.07 -1.28
N LEU A 40 -14.33 5.78 -0.59
CA LEU A 40 -14.31 5.80 0.88
C LEU A 40 -15.58 6.47 1.43
N VAL A 41 -16.02 7.56 0.81
CA VAL A 41 -17.26 8.29 1.19
C VAL A 41 -18.49 7.40 0.96
N GLU A 42 -18.58 6.74 -0.20
CA GLU A 42 -19.67 5.81 -0.51
C GLU A 42 -19.79 4.69 0.54
N PHE A 43 -18.65 4.22 1.07
CA PHE A 43 -18.62 3.23 2.15
C PHE A 43 -18.74 3.83 3.55
N GLY A 44 -19.12 5.09 3.67
CA GLY A 44 -19.51 5.74 4.92
C GLY A 44 -18.34 6.26 5.76
N VAL A 45 -17.22 6.60 5.13
CA VAL A 45 -16.15 7.37 5.77
C VAL A 45 -16.44 8.84 5.55
N PRO A 46 -16.55 9.68 6.60
CA PRO A 46 -16.76 11.11 6.44
C PRO A 46 -15.63 11.77 5.66
N GLU A 47 -15.93 12.68 4.76
CA GLU A 47 -14.94 13.31 3.87
C GLU A 47 -13.88 14.08 4.65
N ASP A 48 -14.25 14.73 5.76
CA ASP A 48 -13.33 15.43 6.68
C ASP A 48 -12.35 14.50 7.40
N ARG A 49 -12.56 13.18 7.31
CA ARG A 49 -11.69 12.13 7.86
C ARG A 49 -10.83 11.45 6.80
N ILE A 50 -10.86 11.93 5.57
CA ILE A 50 -10.06 11.40 4.46
C ILE A 50 -9.01 12.42 4.06
N ILE A 51 -7.74 12.01 4.11
CA ILE A 51 -6.61 12.81 3.63
C ILE A 51 -6.10 12.16 2.36
N SER A 52 -6.10 12.89 1.25
CA SER A 52 -5.66 12.37 -0.04
C SER A 52 -4.25 12.85 -0.38
N GLU A 53 -3.33 11.92 -0.59
CA GLU A 53 -1.98 12.17 -1.09
C GLU A 53 -1.89 11.67 -2.54
N SER A 54 -1.68 12.58 -3.50
CA SER A 54 -1.67 12.29 -4.94
C SER A 54 -0.40 12.78 -5.67
N LYS A 55 0.56 13.35 -4.95
CA LYS A 55 1.76 13.99 -5.54
C LYS A 55 2.93 13.02 -5.67
N SER A 56 2.96 11.96 -4.85
CA SER A 56 4.07 11.02 -4.80
C SER A 56 4.22 10.22 -6.09
N LYS A 57 5.46 9.97 -6.49
CA LYS A 57 5.82 9.16 -7.67
C LYS A 57 6.35 7.77 -7.29
N ASN A 58 6.68 7.56 -6.02
CA ASN A 58 7.23 6.33 -5.49
C ASN A 58 6.92 6.20 -4.01
N THR A 59 7.21 5.02 -3.41
CA THR A 59 6.92 4.74 -2.00
C THR A 59 7.66 5.68 -1.05
N ARG A 60 8.86 6.14 -1.39
CA ARG A 60 9.62 7.07 -0.54
C ARG A 60 8.95 8.43 -0.48
N GLU A 61 8.57 8.98 -1.63
CA GLU A 61 7.85 10.26 -1.70
C GLU A 61 6.50 10.17 -1.01
N ASN A 62 5.78 9.05 -1.21
CA ASN A 62 4.53 8.77 -0.54
C ASN A 62 4.70 8.86 0.99
N ALA A 63 5.70 8.18 1.54
CA ALA A 63 5.95 8.23 2.97
C ALA A 63 6.36 9.62 3.45
N LEU A 64 7.15 10.38 2.68
CA LEU A 64 7.55 11.75 3.03
C LEU A 64 6.36 12.72 3.02
N TYR A 65 5.52 12.68 1.99
CA TYR A 65 4.36 13.56 1.91
C TYR A 65 3.30 13.21 2.96
N THR A 66 3.07 11.90 3.17
CA THR A 66 2.22 11.44 4.27
C THR A 66 2.77 11.92 5.62
N LYS A 67 4.10 11.86 5.81
CA LYS A 67 4.72 12.35 7.04
C LYS A 67 4.39 13.82 7.31
N THR A 68 4.56 14.68 6.33
CA THR A 68 4.25 16.10 6.48
C THR A 68 2.80 16.35 6.94
N MET A 69 1.86 15.55 6.40
CA MET A 69 0.44 15.64 6.77
C MET A 69 0.19 15.09 8.19
N MET A 70 0.81 13.97 8.54
CA MET A 70 0.63 13.32 9.85
C MET A 70 1.27 14.11 10.99
N ASP A 71 2.45 14.69 10.76
CA ASP A 71 3.14 15.52 11.74
C ASP A 71 2.28 16.73 12.13
N SER A 72 1.56 17.35 11.19
CA SER A 72 0.64 18.45 11.49
C SER A 72 -0.57 18.02 12.35
N LEU A 73 -0.90 16.73 12.35
CA LEU A 73 -1.95 16.13 13.17
C LEU A 73 -1.41 15.47 14.45
N ASN A 74 -0.11 15.55 14.70
CA ASN A 74 0.57 14.89 15.82
C ASN A 74 0.35 13.37 15.87
N ILE A 75 0.32 12.73 14.69
CA ILE A 75 0.12 11.27 14.54
C ILE A 75 1.48 10.61 14.31
N HIS A 76 1.85 9.68 15.20
CA HIS A 76 3.14 8.97 15.16
C HIS A 76 3.01 7.46 14.93
N SER A 77 1.80 6.90 15.05
CA SER A 77 1.52 5.49 14.78
C SER A 77 0.54 5.34 13.63
N ILE A 78 0.82 4.41 12.72
CA ILE A 78 0.01 4.19 11.52
C ILE A 78 -0.32 2.71 11.31
N ALA A 79 -1.57 2.42 10.97
CA ALA A 79 -1.96 1.13 10.41
C ALA A 79 -1.73 1.15 8.90
N LEU A 80 -0.64 0.55 8.46
CA LEU A 80 -0.24 0.54 7.05
C LEU A 80 -0.95 -0.58 6.28
N VAL A 81 -1.93 -0.20 5.47
CA VAL A 81 -2.73 -1.14 4.68
C VAL A 81 -2.20 -1.20 3.25
N THR A 82 -1.54 -2.29 2.90
CA THR A 82 -1.02 -2.52 1.55
C THR A 82 -0.99 -4.01 1.19
N SER A 83 -0.66 -4.35 -0.05
CA SER A 83 -0.53 -5.75 -0.45
C SER A 83 0.70 -6.40 0.19
N SER A 84 0.67 -7.72 0.36
CA SER A 84 1.78 -8.48 0.94
C SER A 84 3.11 -8.29 0.19
N LEU A 85 3.08 -8.10 -1.12
CA LEU A 85 4.26 -7.86 -1.95
C LEU A 85 4.94 -6.53 -1.60
N HIS A 86 4.14 -5.46 -1.44
CA HIS A 86 4.66 -4.12 -1.14
C HIS A 86 4.94 -3.89 0.35
N MET A 87 4.42 -4.75 1.23
CA MET A 87 4.44 -4.55 2.68
C MET A 87 5.84 -4.31 3.22
N ARG A 88 6.80 -5.17 2.86
CA ARG A 88 8.16 -5.10 3.39
C ARG A 88 8.85 -3.76 3.08
N ARG A 89 8.74 -3.30 1.83
CA ARG A 89 9.31 -2.03 1.40
C ARG A 89 8.61 -0.84 2.06
N SER A 90 7.30 -0.88 2.12
CA SER A 90 6.50 0.20 2.72
C SER A 90 6.76 0.32 4.23
N VAL A 91 6.72 -0.79 4.98
CA VAL A 91 7.05 -0.79 6.42
C VAL A 91 8.43 -0.21 6.66
N GLY A 92 9.48 -0.72 5.97
CA GLY A 92 10.84 -0.20 6.14
C GLY A 92 10.93 1.31 5.87
N THR A 93 10.26 1.79 4.82
CA THR A 93 10.27 3.21 4.45
C THR A 93 9.60 4.10 5.51
N PHE A 94 8.43 3.72 6.02
CA PHE A 94 7.73 4.49 7.06
C PHE A 94 8.43 4.40 8.41
N SER A 95 8.92 3.22 8.82
CA SER A 95 9.69 3.06 10.05
C SER A 95 10.97 3.89 10.04
N LYS A 96 11.65 3.99 8.88
CA LYS A 96 12.84 4.85 8.72
C LYS A 96 12.55 6.33 8.91
N LEU A 97 11.31 6.75 8.75
CA LEU A 97 10.85 8.12 9.00
C LEU A 97 10.39 8.35 10.44
N GLY A 98 10.50 7.33 11.30
CA GLY A 98 10.19 7.45 12.74
C GLY A 98 8.75 7.08 13.09
N TYR A 99 7.98 6.45 12.18
CA TYR A 99 6.64 5.97 12.49
C TYR A 99 6.66 4.62 13.20
N ASP A 100 5.77 4.45 14.16
CA ASP A 100 5.35 3.15 14.64
C ASP A 100 4.36 2.56 13.63
N VAL A 101 4.77 1.50 12.93
CA VAL A 101 4.05 0.94 11.79
C VAL A 101 3.43 -0.40 12.14
N ILE A 102 2.10 -0.45 12.13
CA ILE A 102 1.32 -1.68 12.27
C ILE A 102 0.98 -2.19 10.86
N PRO A 103 1.60 -3.28 10.40
CA PRO A 103 1.36 -3.79 9.05
C PRO A 103 0.02 -4.52 8.98
N VAL A 104 -0.83 -4.13 8.02
CA VAL A 104 -2.14 -4.75 7.78
C VAL A 104 -2.28 -5.13 6.31
N GLY A 105 -2.37 -6.43 6.02
CA GLY A 105 -2.51 -6.94 4.66
C GLY A 105 -3.86 -6.58 4.03
N ALA A 106 -3.83 -5.84 2.92
CA ALA A 106 -5.02 -5.53 2.13
C ALA A 106 -5.44 -6.70 1.23
N ARG A 107 -4.49 -7.48 0.77
CA ARG A 107 -4.67 -8.63 -0.10
C ARG A 107 -3.70 -9.72 0.35
N LEU A 108 -4.24 -10.74 0.97
CA LEU A 108 -3.47 -11.94 1.25
C LEU A 108 -3.53 -12.83 0.01
N PHE A 109 -2.38 -13.13 -0.58
CA PHE A 109 -2.31 -14.26 -1.51
C PHE A 109 -2.65 -15.50 -0.71
N ARG A 110 -3.77 -16.13 -1.02
CA ARG A 110 -4.17 -17.37 -0.38
C ARG A 110 -3.19 -18.45 -0.84
N ILE A 111 -2.20 -18.75 0.00
CA ILE A 111 -1.38 -19.93 -0.20
C ILE A 111 -2.32 -21.12 0.04
N PRO A 112 -2.55 -22.01 -0.93
CA PRO A 112 -3.35 -23.20 -0.72
C PRO A 112 -2.79 -23.97 0.47
N LYS A 113 -3.59 -24.19 1.51
CA LYS A 113 -3.17 -24.92 2.72
C LYS A 113 -2.90 -26.42 2.46
N LYS A 114 -3.25 -26.93 1.31
CA LYS A 114 -3.10 -28.32 0.93
C LYS A 114 -2.01 -28.41 -0.13
N ARG A 115 -0.98 -29.19 0.10
CA ARG A 115 -0.15 -29.73 -0.98
C ARG A 115 -1.08 -30.52 -1.90
N GLU A 116 -1.59 -29.85 -2.91
CA GLU A 116 -2.29 -30.52 -3.99
C GLU A 116 -1.29 -31.47 -4.65
N ARG A 117 -1.76 -32.64 -5.05
CA ARG A 117 -0.95 -33.57 -5.85
C ARG A 117 -0.33 -32.76 -6.99
N PHE A 118 0.92 -33.04 -7.32
CA PHE A 118 1.61 -32.43 -8.45
C PHE A 118 0.71 -32.53 -9.68
N ASP A 119 0.27 -31.39 -10.16
CA ASP A 119 -0.49 -31.26 -11.38
C ASP A 119 0.48 -30.86 -12.50
N PRO A 120 0.73 -31.70 -13.49
CA PRO A 120 1.65 -31.38 -14.58
C PRO A 120 1.23 -30.15 -15.38
N PHE A 121 -0.06 -29.78 -15.38
CA PHE A 121 -0.53 -28.55 -16.00
C PHE A 121 -0.03 -27.27 -15.29
N THR A 122 0.47 -27.36 -14.06
CA THR A 122 1.11 -26.21 -13.39
C THR A 122 2.43 -25.81 -14.05
N LEU A 123 3.02 -26.66 -14.87
CA LEU A 123 4.22 -26.37 -15.67
C LEU A 123 3.90 -25.58 -16.96
N VAL A 124 2.63 -25.52 -17.36
CA VAL A 124 2.24 -24.74 -18.53
C VAL A 124 2.41 -23.25 -18.23
N PRO A 125 3.17 -22.51 -19.05
CA PRO A 125 3.35 -21.07 -18.87
C PRO A 125 2.00 -20.38 -18.83
N ASN A 126 1.75 -19.64 -17.73
CA ASN A 126 0.52 -18.88 -17.52
C ASN A 126 0.86 -17.39 -17.39
N VAL A 127 0.19 -16.54 -18.15
CA VAL A 127 0.39 -15.09 -18.15
C VAL A 127 0.24 -14.48 -16.74
N GLY A 128 -0.70 -15.00 -15.94
CA GLY A 128 -0.89 -14.57 -14.55
C GLY A 128 0.31 -14.88 -13.67
N ASN A 129 0.90 -16.06 -13.80
CA ASN A 129 2.10 -16.46 -13.07
C ASN A 129 3.33 -15.64 -13.51
N LEU A 130 3.44 -15.36 -14.81
CA LEU A 130 4.50 -14.50 -15.34
C LEU A 130 4.39 -13.07 -14.79
N SER A 131 3.20 -12.50 -14.79
CA SER A 131 2.93 -11.17 -14.22
C SER A 131 3.28 -11.13 -12.72
N LEU A 132 2.88 -12.15 -11.96
CA LEU A 132 3.20 -12.24 -10.54
C LEU A 132 4.72 -12.35 -10.31
N SER A 133 5.41 -13.20 -11.07
CA SER A 133 6.86 -13.35 -11.00
C SER A 133 7.57 -12.03 -11.29
N THR A 134 7.12 -11.30 -12.30
CA THR A 134 7.64 -9.98 -12.65
C THR A 134 7.47 -8.99 -11.50
N GLN A 135 6.28 -8.95 -10.88
CA GLN A 135 6.04 -8.08 -9.72
C GLN A 135 6.94 -8.42 -8.54
N VAL A 136 7.12 -9.72 -8.24
CA VAL A 136 8.01 -10.17 -7.15
C VAL A 136 9.45 -9.76 -7.42
N ILE A 137 9.95 -9.99 -8.62
CA ILE A 137 11.31 -9.59 -9.02
C ILE A 137 11.48 -8.08 -8.89
N TYR A 138 10.49 -7.30 -9.36
CA TYR A 138 10.51 -5.84 -9.27
C TYR A 138 10.60 -5.35 -7.81
N GLU A 139 9.86 -5.99 -6.89
CA GLU A 139 9.92 -5.64 -5.47
C GLU A 139 11.28 -5.96 -4.83
N TYR A 140 11.93 -7.08 -5.22
CA TYR A 140 13.28 -7.37 -4.75
C TYR A 140 14.31 -6.34 -5.22
N PHE A 141 14.27 -5.96 -6.50
CA PHE A 141 15.13 -4.89 -7.02
C PHE A 141 14.86 -3.56 -6.34
N ALA A 142 13.60 -3.21 -6.15
CA ALA A 142 13.22 -1.99 -5.43
C ALA A 142 13.75 -2.00 -3.99
N LEU A 143 13.65 -3.11 -3.27
CA LEU A 143 14.18 -3.25 -1.91
C LEU A 143 15.70 -3.08 -1.88
N ILE A 144 16.43 -3.65 -2.81
CA ILE A 144 17.90 -3.49 -2.91
C ILE A 144 18.23 -2.01 -3.13
N LEU A 145 17.58 -1.37 -4.10
CA LEU A 145 17.76 0.05 -4.40
C LEU A 145 17.47 0.95 -3.18
N TYR A 146 16.39 0.66 -2.46
CA TYR A 146 15.99 1.41 -1.27
C TYR A 146 16.98 1.23 -0.12
N LYS A 147 17.56 0.02 0.03
CA LYS A 147 18.64 -0.21 0.99
C LYS A 147 19.92 0.56 0.64
N VAL A 148 20.34 0.51 -0.63
CA VAL A 148 21.52 1.25 -1.09
C VAL A 148 21.36 2.76 -0.86
N ARG A 149 20.15 3.27 -1.04
CA ARG A 149 19.81 4.69 -0.79
C ARG A 149 19.50 5.02 0.68
N ASN A 150 19.61 4.05 1.57
CA ASN A 150 19.27 4.20 2.99
C ASN A 150 17.84 4.73 3.24
N TRP A 151 16.88 4.24 2.45
CA TRP A 151 15.46 4.62 2.53
C TRP A 151 14.61 3.59 3.30
N VAL A 152 15.17 2.43 3.63
CA VAL A 152 14.58 1.34 4.43
C VAL A 152 15.62 0.76 5.41
#